data_3df157dc2bfc3256617f1e0186839ce5
#
_entry.id   3df157dc2bfc3256617f1e0186839ce5
#
_cell.length_a   1.000
_cell.length_b   1.000
_cell.length_c   1.000
_cell.angle_alpha   90.00
_cell.angle_beta   90.00
_cell.angle_gamma   90.00
#
_symmetry.space_group_name_H-M   'P 1'
#
loop_
_entity.id
_entity.type
_entity.pdbx_description
1 polymer ?
#
loop_
_entity_poly.entity_id
_entity_poly.type
_entity_poly.pdbx_seq_one_letter_code
_entity_poly.pdbx_strand_id
1 'polypeptide(L)'
;MYPSIIRKAVLFAICSLALIGSAMSQQNSDAPVAGTVTLGVAVEQVDIVASGWRASKLIRASVYNDNGDKIGKVGDLIVAPDGSLSVAIIDVGGFLGMGRHHVAIPVDQFSQVIPKIVLPGATKDTLKQLPEFTYN
;
A
#
# COMPACT_ATOMS: atom_id res chain seq x y z
N MET A 1 -21.77 -35.64 66.44
CA MET A 1 -22.26 -36.98 66.52
C MET A 1 -22.10 -37.66 65.16
N TYR A 2 -21.14 -38.56 65.02
CA TYR A 2 -20.99 -39.45 63.92
C TYR A 2 -22.08 -40.53 63.93
N PRO A 3 -22.40 -41.13 62.81
CA PRO A 3 -21.57 -42.10 62.16
C PRO A 3 -21.65 -42.07 60.61
N SER A 4 -20.51 -42.25 59.89
CA SER A 4 -20.01 -43.52 59.38
C SER A 4 -21.05 -44.43 58.75
N ILE A 5 -20.86 -44.80 57.51
CA ILE A 5 -21.06 -46.07 56.86
C ILE A 5 -20.66 -45.90 55.41
N ILE A 6 -19.46 -46.27 55.05
CA ILE A 6 -18.94 -47.58 54.61
C ILE A 6 -19.61 -48.11 53.35
N ARG A 7 -18.77 -48.31 52.38
CA ARG A 7 -18.69 -49.40 51.41
C ARG A 7 -19.73 -49.42 50.29
N LYS A 8 -19.27 -49.20 49.07
CA LYS A 8 -18.90 -50.39 48.28
C LYS A 8 -18.14 -49.96 47.02
N ALA A 9 -16.95 -50.50 46.94
CA ALA A 9 -16.23 -50.62 45.72
C ALA A 9 -17.07 -51.40 44.72
N VAL A 10 -17.34 -50.82 43.57
CA VAL A 10 -17.72 -51.57 42.42
C VAL A 10 -16.74 -51.18 41.32
N LEU A 11 -15.78 -52.07 41.14
CA LEU A 11 -14.96 -52.13 39.96
C LEU A 11 -15.89 -52.40 38.77
N PHE A 12 -16.10 -51.42 37.95
CA PHE A 12 -16.48 -51.62 36.57
C PHE A 12 -15.35 -51.13 35.72
N ALA A 13 -14.48 -52.03 35.38
CA ALA A 13 -13.59 -51.87 34.26
C ALA A 13 -14.43 -51.90 32.98
N ILE A 14 -14.85 -50.77 32.54
CA ILE A 14 -15.35 -50.60 31.18
C ILE A 14 -14.15 -50.10 30.36
N CYS A 15 -13.61 -51.01 29.64
CA CYS A 15 -12.69 -50.76 28.57
C CYS A 15 -13.46 -50.03 27.48
N SER A 16 -13.63 -48.71 27.63
CA SER A 16 -14.04 -47.86 26.54
C SER A 16 -12.82 -47.56 25.71
N LEU A 17 -12.70 -48.34 24.66
CA LEU A 17 -11.80 -48.06 23.55
C LEU A 17 -12.26 -46.74 22.93
N ALA A 18 -11.79 -45.65 23.50
CA ALA A 18 -11.92 -44.37 22.87
C ALA A 18 -11.03 -44.37 21.63
N LEU A 19 -11.63 -44.62 20.51
CA LEU A 19 -11.09 -44.20 19.22
C LEU A 19 -10.90 -42.68 19.35
N ILE A 20 -9.69 -42.30 19.73
CA ILE A 20 -9.23 -40.94 19.51
C ILE A 20 -9.08 -40.83 18.00
N GLY A 21 -10.18 -40.45 17.37
CA GLY A 21 -10.13 -39.87 16.08
C GLY A 21 -9.24 -38.64 16.21
N SER A 22 -7.98 -38.80 15.82
CA SER A 22 -7.13 -37.68 15.51
C SER A 22 -7.89 -36.87 14.44
N ALA A 23 -8.64 -35.89 14.88
CA ALA A 23 -8.99 -34.81 13.99
C ALA A 23 -7.64 -34.21 13.59
N MET A 24 -7.09 -34.68 12.49
CA MET A 24 -6.12 -33.92 11.76
C MET A 24 -6.85 -32.63 11.42
N SER A 25 -6.60 -31.61 12.22
CA SER A 25 -6.70 -30.25 11.76
C SER A 25 -5.83 -30.20 10.53
N GLN A 26 -6.42 -30.31 9.37
CA GLN A 26 -5.81 -29.77 8.18
C GLN A 26 -5.64 -28.30 8.48
N GLN A 27 -4.51 -27.97 9.09
CA GLN A 27 -3.95 -26.67 8.89
C GLN A 27 -3.82 -26.58 7.37
N ASN A 28 -4.76 -25.89 6.75
CA ASN A 28 -4.49 -25.27 5.49
C ASN A 28 -3.29 -24.39 5.74
N SER A 29 -2.12 -24.97 5.57
CA SER A 29 -0.93 -24.19 5.36
C SER A 29 -1.15 -23.55 4.00
N ASP A 30 -1.79 -22.38 3.98
CA ASP A 30 -1.61 -21.41 2.92
C ASP A 30 -0.18 -20.89 2.96
N ALA A 31 0.77 -21.80 3.14
CA ALA A 31 2.14 -21.50 2.82
C ALA A 31 2.16 -21.36 1.30
N PRO A 32 2.43 -20.17 0.77
CA PRO A 32 2.53 -20.00 -0.67
C PRO A 32 3.56 -21.02 -1.16
N VAL A 33 3.14 -21.86 -2.08
CA VAL A 33 4.07 -22.73 -2.81
C VAL A 33 5.17 -21.82 -3.35
N ALA A 34 6.42 -22.23 -3.20
CA ALA A 34 7.56 -21.41 -3.63
C ALA A 34 7.30 -20.86 -5.05
N GLY A 35 7.20 -19.54 -5.17
CA GLY A 35 6.88 -18.83 -6.42
C GLY A 35 5.41 -18.46 -6.61
N THR A 36 4.48 -18.84 -5.71
CA THR A 36 3.12 -18.31 -5.75
C THR A 36 3.03 -17.09 -4.85
N VAL A 37 2.88 -15.95 -5.48
CA VAL A 37 2.51 -14.71 -4.79
C VAL A 37 0.98 -14.67 -4.74
N THR A 38 0.41 -14.38 -3.58
CA THR A 38 -1.03 -14.10 -3.50
C THR A 38 -1.31 -12.89 -4.37
N LEU A 39 -1.98 -13.12 -5.50
CA LEU A 39 -2.35 -12.05 -6.41
C LEU A 39 -3.67 -11.43 -5.95
N GLY A 40 -3.68 -10.12 -5.87
CA GLY A 40 -4.86 -9.35 -5.52
C GLY A 40 -4.78 -8.67 -4.15
N VAL A 41 -5.79 -7.89 -3.88
CA VAL A 41 -5.91 -7.09 -2.66
C VAL A 41 -6.98 -7.69 -1.78
N ALA A 42 -6.67 -7.95 -0.49
CA ALA A 42 -7.66 -8.39 0.48
C ALA A 42 -8.80 -7.37 0.60
N VAL A 43 -9.99 -7.85 0.94
CA VAL A 43 -11.17 -6.97 1.07
C VAL A 43 -10.96 -5.88 2.12
N GLU A 44 -10.18 -6.17 3.16
CA GLU A 44 -9.83 -5.22 4.21
C GLU A 44 -8.99 -4.03 3.72
N GLN A 45 -8.38 -4.17 2.55
CA GLN A 45 -7.59 -3.09 1.91
C GLN A 45 -8.43 -2.19 1.00
N VAL A 46 -9.72 -2.45 0.88
CA VAL A 46 -10.62 -1.65 0.02
C VAL A 46 -10.63 -0.18 0.46
N ASP A 47 -10.58 0.09 1.76
CA ASP A 47 -10.56 1.46 2.28
C ASP A 47 -9.29 2.20 1.87
N ILE A 48 -8.14 1.51 1.84
CA ILE A 48 -6.87 2.07 1.37
C ILE A 48 -6.97 2.37 -0.13
N VAL A 49 -7.53 1.45 -0.90
CA VAL A 49 -7.73 1.65 -2.35
C VAL A 49 -8.71 2.78 -2.61
N ALA A 50 -9.77 2.89 -1.81
CA ALA A 50 -10.77 3.95 -1.94
C ALA A 50 -10.22 5.35 -1.57
N SER A 51 -9.30 5.42 -0.61
CA SER A 51 -8.62 6.67 -0.21
C SER A 51 -7.42 7.02 -1.08
N GLY A 52 -6.93 6.08 -1.86
CA GLY A 52 -5.79 6.27 -2.75
C GLY A 52 -6.12 7.11 -3.99
N TRP A 53 -5.10 7.53 -4.68
CA TRP A 53 -5.23 8.30 -5.90
C TRP A 53 -5.08 7.42 -7.14
N ARG A 54 -5.92 7.68 -8.13
CA ARG A 54 -5.79 6.98 -9.40
C ARG A 54 -4.64 7.57 -10.21
N ALA A 55 -3.59 6.80 -10.43
CA ALA A 55 -2.41 7.22 -11.18
C ALA A 55 -2.76 7.79 -12.56
N SER A 56 -3.74 7.20 -13.25
CA SER A 56 -4.23 7.68 -14.56
C SER A 56 -4.84 9.09 -14.51
N LYS A 57 -5.28 9.55 -13.33
CA LYS A 57 -5.80 10.91 -13.14
C LYS A 57 -4.70 11.89 -12.76
N LEU A 58 -3.61 11.39 -12.19
CA LEU A 58 -2.46 12.22 -11.82
C LEU A 58 -1.57 12.50 -13.02
N ILE A 59 -1.31 11.49 -13.85
CA ILE A 59 -0.50 11.64 -15.06
C ILE A 59 -1.15 12.67 -15.99
N ARG A 60 -0.37 13.63 -16.45
CA ARG A 60 -0.77 14.80 -17.25
C ARG A 60 -1.56 15.87 -16.49
N ALA A 61 -1.84 15.69 -15.22
CA ALA A 61 -2.47 16.72 -14.41
C ALA A 61 -1.54 17.92 -14.24
N SER A 62 -2.12 19.11 -14.17
CA SER A 62 -1.37 20.33 -13.92
C SER A 62 -0.99 20.44 -12.44
N VAL A 63 0.24 20.88 -12.19
CA VAL A 63 0.77 21.16 -10.86
C VAL A 63 0.79 22.65 -10.64
N TYR A 64 0.31 23.07 -9.48
CA TYR A 64 0.21 24.47 -9.08
C TYR A 64 1.03 24.71 -7.82
N ASN A 65 1.42 25.94 -7.57
CA ASN A 65 1.95 26.36 -6.29
C ASN A 65 0.83 26.82 -5.36
N ASP A 66 1.21 27.22 -4.15
CA ASP A 66 0.32 27.79 -3.14
C ASP A 66 -0.30 29.13 -3.54
N ASN A 67 0.31 29.86 -4.47
CA ASN A 67 -0.24 31.09 -5.05
C ASN A 67 -1.28 30.83 -6.16
N GLY A 68 -1.45 29.57 -6.57
CA GLY A 68 -2.35 29.19 -7.64
C GLY A 68 -1.74 29.27 -9.04
N ASP A 69 -0.43 29.53 -9.15
CA ASP A 69 0.25 29.55 -10.43
C ASP A 69 0.53 28.14 -10.91
N LYS A 70 0.30 27.90 -12.19
CA LYS A 70 0.68 26.64 -12.80
C LYS A 70 2.20 26.57 -13.00
N ILE A 71 2.84 25.62 -12.33
CA ILE A 71 4.29 25.47 -12.33
C ILE A 71 4.78 24.31 -13.22
N GLY A 72 3.91 23.35 -13.53
CA GLY A 72 4.26 22.22 -14.36
C GLY A 72 3.11 21.27 -14.63
N LYS A 73 3.44 20.09 -15.08
CA LYS A 73 2.54 18.95 -15.27
C LYS A 73 3.19 17.67 -14.76
N VAL A 74 2.40 16.75 -14.25
CA VAL A 74 2.86 15.40 -13.96
C VAL A 74 3.12 14.68 -15.27
N GLY A 75 4.38 14.38 -15.55
CA GLY A 75 4.78 13.59 -16.72
C GLY A 75 4.64 12.11 -16.47
N ASP A 76 5.10 11.64 -15.30
CA ASP A 76 5.08 10.24 -14.91
C ASP A 76 4.99 10.06 -13.39
N LEU A 77 4.75 8.83 -12.96
CA LEU A 77 4.78 8.41 -11.57
C LEU A 77 5.67 7.18 -11.44
N ILE A 78 6.69 7.30 -10.63
CA ILE A 78 7.61 6.21 -10.31
C ILE A 78 7.26 5.66 -8.94
N VAL A 79 7.02 4.36 -8.87
CA VAL A 79 6.81 3.64 -7.61
C VAL A 79 8.07 2.87 -7.29
N ALA A 80 8.56 3.02 -6.06
CA ALA A 80 9.72 2.26 -5.62
C ALA A 80 9.40 0.75 -5.60
N PRO A 81 10.39 -0.12 -5.85
CA PRO A 81 10.17 -1.56 -5.90
C PRO A 81 9.55 -2.16 -4.63
N ASP A 82 9.80 -1.55 -3.49
CA ASP A 82 9.22 -1.91 -2.19
C ASP A 82 7.82 -1.29 -1.95
N GLY A 83 7.36 -0.44 -2.89
CA GLY A 83 6.10 0.26 -2.79
C GLY A 83 6.04 1.37 -1.73
N SER A 84 7.13 1.62 -1.01
CA SER A 84 7.16 2.56 0.12
C SER A 84 7.16 4.03 -0.29
N LEU A 85 7.66 4.34 -1.48
CA LEU A 85 7.79 5.71 -1.98
C LEU A 85 7.30 5.81 -3.41
N SER A 86 6.47 6.80 -3.65
CA SER A 86 6.11 7.21 -5.00
C SER A 86 6.70 8.59 -5.30
N VAL A 87 7.28 8.71 -6.48
CA VAL A 87 7.88 9.96 -6.97
C VAL A 87 7.12 10.41 -8.20
N ALA A 88 6.70 11.66 -8.23
CA ALA A 88 6.12 12.27 -9.40
C ALA A 88 7.23 12.95 -10.23
N ILE A 89 7.25 12.66 -11.50
CA ILE A 89 8.10 13.38 -12.45
C ILE A 89 7.31 14.56 -12.97
N ILE A 90 7.80 15.75 -12.68
CA ILE A 90 7.15 17.00 -13.08
C ILE A 90 7.85 17.59 -14.28
N ASP A 91 7.10 17.80 -15.34
CA ASP A 91 7.54 18.51 -16.53
C ASP A 91 7.39 20.02 -16.32
N VAL A 92 8.48 20.73 -16.29
CA VAL A 92 8.53 22.17 -16.07
C VAL A 92 8.97 22.90 -17.35
N GLY A 93 8.19 23.87 -17.77
CA GLY A 93 8.50 24.67 -18.95
C GLY A 93 8.27 23.88 -20.25
N GLY A 94 8.98 24.29 -21.30
CA GLY A 94 8.87 23.72 -22.63
C GLY A 94 7.74 24.32 -23.47
N PHE A 95 8.01 24.47 -24.76
CA PHE A 95 7.02 24.85 -25.77
C PHE A 95 7.01 23.73 -26.82
N LEU A 96 5.82 23.20 -27.10
CA LEU A 96 5.63 22.07 -28.02
C LEU A 96 6.53 20.85 -27.73
N GLY A 97 6.80 20.58 -26.47
CA GLY A 97 7.62 19.43 -26.04
C GLY A 97 9.14 19.66 -26.06
N MET A 98 9.61 20.82 -26.50
CA MET A 98 11.02 21.18 -26.52
C MET A 98 11.39 22.00 -25.28
N GLY A 99 12.58 21.74 -24.69
CA GLY A 99 13.08 22.48 -23.54
C GLY A 99 12.32 22.22 -22.25
N ARG A 100 11.71 21.02 -22.10
CA ARG A 100 11.16 20.59 -20.82
C ARG A 100 12.28 20.18 -19.88
N HIS A 101 12.13 20.59 -18.65
CA HIS A 101 12.97 20.16 -17.56
C HIS A 101 12.18 19.18 -16.68
N HIS A 102 12.68 17.97 -16.55
CA HIS A 102 12.04 16.92 -15.75
C HIS A 102 12.61 16.94 -14.35
N VAL A 103 11.76 17.03 -13.35
CA VAL A 103 12.18 16.98 -11.94
C VAL A 103 11.42 15.90 -11.18
N ALA A 104 12.14 15.16 -10.35
CA ALA A 104 11.58 14.12 -9.51
C ALA A 104 11.20 14.70 -8.15
N ILE A 105 9.92 14.67 -7.81
CA ILE A 105 9.37 15.19 -6.55
C ILE A 105 8.68 14.05 -5.81
N PRO A 106 9.08 13.73 -4.57
CA PRO A 106 8.35 12.79 -3.73
C PRO A 106 6.89 13.21 -3.55
N VAL A 107 5.98 12.25 -3.66
CA VAL A 107 4.53 12.54 -3.63
C VAL A 107 4.07 13.11 -2.28
N ASP A 108 4.78 12.82 -1.21
CA ASP A 108 4.52 13.35 0.14
C ASP A 108 4.78 14.87 0.28
N GLN A 109 5.50 15.46 -0.66
CA GLN A 109 5.72 16.91 -0.69
C GLN A 109 4.53 17.70 -1.24
N PHE A 110 3.57 17.05 -1.85
CA PHE A 110 2.36 17.73 -2.29
C PHE A 110 1.42 17.96 -1.11
N SER A 111 1.02 19.20 -0.89
CA SER A 111 0.04 19.55 0.17
C SER A 111 -1.37 19.12 -0.19
N GLN A 112 -1.65 18.99 -1.47
CA GLN A 112 -2.94 18.59 -2.01
C GLN A 112 -2.76 17.89 -3.35
N VAL A 113 -3.57 16.87 -3.59
CA VAL A 113 -3.56 16.12 -4.85
C VAL A 113 -4.91 16.22 -5.58
N ILE A 114 -5.99 16.29 -4.86
CA ILE A 114 -7.34 16.45 -5.41
C ILE A 114 -8.03 17.65 -4.73
N PRO A 115 -8.71 18.52 -5.44
CA PRO A 115 -9.01 18.54 -6.88
C PRO A 115 -7.87 19.08 -7.76
N LYS A 116 -6.84 19.65 -7.18
CA LYS A 116 -5.65 20.19 -7.86
C LYS A 116 -4.40 19.67 -7.17
N ILE A 117 -3.37 19.41 -7.95
CA ILE A 117 -2.06 19.06 -7.38
C ILE A 117 -1.36 20.35 -6.98
N VAL A 118 -1.04 20.49 -5.70
CA VAL A 118 -0.40 21.68 -5.14
C VAL A 118 0.94 21.28 -4.51
N LEU A 119 2.01 21.88 -5.02
CA LEU A 119 3.36 21.80 -4.49
C LEU A 119 3.71 23.15 -3.85
N PRO A 120 3.62 23.25 -2.51
CA PRO A 120 3.80 24.53 -1.82
C PRO A 120 5.25 25.01 -1.92
N GLY A 121 5.42 26.32 -1.96
CA GLY A 121 6.73 26.97 -2.01
C GLY A 121 7.51 26.79 -3.31
N ALA A 122 6.95 26.09 -4.29
CA ALA A 122 7.60 25.87 -5.57
C ALA A 122 7.27 26.97 -6.59
N THR A 123 8.25 27.26 -7.43
CA THR A 123 8.08 28.10 -8.61
C THR A 123 8.67 27.39 -9.82
N LYS A 124 8.33 27.84 -11.04
CA LYS A 124 8.96 27.29 -12.24
C LYS A 124 10.48 27.43 -12.20
N ASP A 125 10.98 28.53 -11.67
CA ASP A 125 12.41 28.81 -11.63
C ASP A 125 13.12 27.95 -10.58
N THR A 126 12.51 27.77 -9.40
CA THR A 126 13.09 26.88 -8.38
C THR A 126 13.10 25.43 -8.84
N LEU A 127 12.05 24.97 -9.54
CA LEU A 127 12.01 23.62 -10.09
C LEU A 127 13.06 23.41 -11.19
N LYS A 128 13.32 24.41 -12.03
CA LYS A 128 14.36 24.34 -13.06
C LYS A 128 15.79 24.32 -12.49
N GLN A 129 15.97 24.72 -11.25
CA GLN A 129 17.26 24.65 -10.56
C GLN A 129 17.52 23.28 -9.93
N LEU A 130 16.50 22.44 -9.80
CA LEU A 130 16.66 21.07 -9.34
C LEU A 130 17.39 20.22 -10.38
N PRO A 131 18.08 19.16 -9.96
CA PRO A 131 18.69 18.23 -10.89
C PRO A 131 17.65 17.67 -11.88
N GLU A 132 18.04 17.62 -13.14
CA GLU A 132 17.18 17.05 -14.17
C GLU A 132 17.09 15.54 -13.98
N PHE A 133 15.87 15.04 -13.98
CA PHE A 133 15.62 13.59 -13.94
C PHE A 133 15.73 13.01 -15.34
N THR A 134 16.47 11.93 -15.47
CA THR A 134 16.59 11.15 -16.70
C THR A 134 16.20 9.70 -16.44
N TYR A 135 15.46 9.13 -17.36
CA TYR A 135 15.15 7.69 -17.31
C TYR A 135 16.39 6.89 -17.71
N ASN A 136 16.64 5.77 -17.02
CA ASN A 136 17.68 4.81 -17.39
C ASN A 136 17.19 3.87 -18.49
#